data_bd81c9854917487a1a33fc1167274fce
#
_entry.id   bd81c9854917487a1a33fc1167274fce
#
_cell.length_a   1.000
_cell.length_b   1.000
_cell.length_c   1.000
_cell.angle_alpha   90.00
_cell.angle_beta   90.00
_cell.angle_gamma   90.00
#
_symmetry.space_group_name_H-M   'P 1'
#
loop_
_entity.id
_entity.type
_entity.pdbx_description
1 polymer ?
#
loop_
_entity_poly.entity_id
_entity_poly.type
_entity_poly.pdbx_seq_one_letter_code
_entity_poly.pdbx_strand_id
1 'polypeptide(L)'
;MRDAQDNGFKVSPQLTKIQGWTSETKFVTLHEEEIDIIYEYDFSNTPYLDNARDWLIIGLFTGQRVSDFMSFNSEVVKEGFLEFKQRKTGKKVIVPLHEYVRTIMQKYGGSFPKKISDARFNEYIKLVCQRVGLTNMVEGSLNNPKTKRKEEGFYPKYKLVSSHICRRSFATNHYGKLPTTLLMSVTGHSTEKMFLKYIGKTPMDNANQLKEYWEALEIRKKDNKQQ
;
A
#
# COMPACT_ATOMS: atom_id res chain seq x y z
N MET A 1 -13.90 -17.29 20.20
CA MET A 1 -13.64 -18.20 21.34
C MET A 1 -13.75 -17.50 22.68
N ARG A 2 -13.20 -16.30 22.89
CA ARG A 2 -13.52 -15.50 24.09
C ARG A 2 -15.02 -15.23 24.18
N ASP A 3 -15.66 -14.84 23.08
CA ASP A 3 -17.12 -14.67 22.99
C ASP A 3 -17.90 -15.93 23.39
N ALA A 4 -17.40 -17.14 23.09
CA ALA A 4 -18.05 -18.37 23.49
C ALA A 4 -17.94 -18.58 25.00
N GLN A 5 -16.81 -18.23 25.61
CA GLN A 5 -16.60 -18.29 27.06
C GLN A 5 -17.44 -17.25 27.77
N ASP A 6 -17.55 -16.04 27.25
CA ASP A 6 -18.35 -14.94 27.77
C ASP A 6 -19.87 -15.26 27.68
N ASN A 7 -20.25 -16.09 26.69
CA ASN A 7 -21.63 -16.60 26.54
C ASN A 7 -21.90 -17.92 27.27
N GLY A 8 -21.03 -18.33 28.20
CA GLY A 8 -21.26 -19.48 29.10
C GLY A 8 -20.95 -20.86 28.51
N PHE A 9 -20.36 -20.94 27.32
CA PHE A 9 -19.95 -22.23 26.75
C PHE A 9 -18.68 -22.75 27.44
N LYS A 10 -18.61 -24.06 27.69
CA LYS A 10 -17.40 -24.72 28.20
C LYS A 10 -16.32 -24.69 27.12
N VAL A 11 -15.29 -23.90 27.35
CA VAL A 11 -14.11 -23.77 26.45
C VAL A 11 -12.95 -24.48 27.12
N SER A 12 -12.19 -25.31 26.34
CA SER A 12 -11.01 -26.03 26.87
C SER A 12 -9.97 -25.03 27.41
N PRO A 13 -9.43 -25.22 28.62
CA PRO A 13 -8.34 -24.40 29.18
C PRO A 13 -7.08 -24.34 28.29
N GLN A 14 -6.89 -25.36 27.44
CA GLN A 14 -5.75 -25.40 26.51
C GLN A 14 -5.79 -24.33 25.44
N LEU A 15 -6.99 -23.74 25.16
CA LEU A 15 -7.15 -22.69 24.16
C LEU A 15 -6.43 -21.39 24.52
N THR A 16 -6.19 -21.13 25.79
CA THR A 16 -5.41 -19.99 26.28
C THR A 16 -3.91 -20.13 25.95
N LYS A 17 -3.44 -21.36 25.73
CA LYS A 17 -2.04 -21.69 25.39
C LYS A 17 -1.77 -21.70 23.90
N ILE A 18 -2.81 -21.66 23.05
CA ILE A 18 -2.64 -21.62 21.60
C ILE A 18 -2.20 -20.22 21.19
N GLN A 19 -0.91 -20.08 20.89
CA GLN A 19 -0.36 -18.88 20.28
C GLN A 19 -0.38 -19.06 18.75
N GLY A 20 -0.92 -18.05 18.06
CA GLY A 20 -0.86 -18.04 16.59
C GLY A 20 0.59 -17.90 16.11
N TRP A 21 0.97 -18.71 15.16
CA TRP A 21 2.26 -18.59 14.49
C TRP A 21 2.24 -17.35 13.60
N THR A 22 3.16 -16.43 13.82
CA THR A 22 3.41 -15.30 12.91
C THR A 22 4.69 -15.60 12.14
N SER A 23 4.57 -15.92 10.84
CA SER A 23 5.71 -15.91 9.94
C SER A 23 6.05 -14.48 9.55
N GLU A 24 7.34 -14.16 9.46
CA GLU A 24 7.77 -12.92 8.81
C GLU A 24 7.41 -13.03 7.33
N THR A 25 6.54 -12.15 6.88
CA THR A 25 6.14 -12.11 5.49
C THR A 25 6.97 -11.05 4.78
N LYS A 26 7.77 -11.47 3.79
CA LYS A 26 8.46 -10.52 2.90
C LYS A 26 7.45 -9.85 1.99
N PHE A 27 7.59 -8.55 1.82
CA PHE A 27 6.61 -7.74 1.12
C PHE A 27 7.27 -7.05 -0.07
N VAL A 28 6.53 -6.93 -1.16
CA VAL A 28 6.91 -6.10 -2.29
C VAL A 28 6.22 -4.73 -2.19
N THR A 29 6.96 -3.72 -2.65
CA THR A 29 6.47 -2.35 -2.81
C THR A 29 6.80 -1.86 -4.22
N LEU A 30 6.07 -0.88 -4.70
CA LEU A 30 6.41 -0.13 -5.91
C LEU A 30 7.13 1.15 -5.49
N HIS A 31 8.33 1.37 -6.02
CA HIS A 31 9.08 2.60 -5.85
C HIS A 31 8.53 3.70 -6.75
N GLU A 32 8.92 4.95 -6.51
CA GLU A 32 8.41 6.12 -7.24
C GLU A 32 8.63 5.96 -8.75
N GLU A 33 9.83 5.53 -9.17
CA GLU A 33 10.17 5.31 -10.58
C GLU A 33 9.29 4.23 -11.26
N GLU A 34 8.95 3.16 -10.53
CA GLU A 34 8.07 2.13 -11.03
C GLU A 34 6.61 2.61 -11.15
N ILE A 35 6.20 3.50 -10.24
CA ILE A 35 4.87 4.13 -10.28
C ILE A 35 4.76 5.05 -11.49
N ASP A 36 5.80 5.83 -11.79
CA ASP A 36 5.85 6.70 -12.95
C ASP A 36 5.79 5.91 -14.26
N ILE A 37 6.57 4.82 -14.36
CA ILE A 37 6.51 3.89 -15.52
C ILE A 37 5.09 3.32 -15.70
N ILE A 38 4.43 2.91 -14.61
CA ILE A 38 3.05 2.41 -14.66
C ILE A 38 2.08 3.50 -15.12
N TYR A 39 2.25 4.72 -14.64
CA TYR A 39 1.38 5.85 -14.96
C TYR A 39 1.50 6.26 -16.44
N GLU A 40 2.72 6.34 -16.95
CA GLU A 40 3.02 6.81 -18.31
C GLU A 40 2.74 5.76 -19.40
N TYR A 41 2.66 4.47 -19.02
CA TYR A 41 2.46 3.41 -20.01
C TYR A 41 1.10 3.51 -20.70
N ASP A 42 1.11 3.41 -22.04
CA ASP A 42 -0.11 3.44 -22.84
C ASP A 42 -0.85 2.10 -22.83
N PHE A 43 -2.01 2.08 -22.21
CA PHE A 43 -2.95 0.97 -22.18
C PHE A 43 -4.19 1.19 -23.06
N SER A 44 -4.21 2.19 -23.95
CA SER A 44 -5.37 2.57 -24.77
C SER A 44 -5.96 1.37 -25.55
N ASN A 45 -5.12 0.47 -26.04
CA ASN A 45 -5.50 -0.75 -26.74
C ASN A 45 -6.05 -1.86 -25.82
N THR A 46 -6.10 -1.64 -24.49
CA THR A 46 -6.53 -2.65 -23.52
C THR A 46 -7.35 -1.97 -22.41
N PRO A 47 -8.61 -1.55 -22.70
CA PRO A 47 -9.38 -0.67 -21.80
C PRO A 47 -9.57 -1.20 -20.38
N TYR A 48 -9.63 -2.52 -20.17
CA TYR A 48 -9.77 -3.09 -18.84
C TYR A 48 -8.48 -2.98 -18.01
N LEU A 49 -7.30 -3.02 -18.65
CA LEU A 49 -6.02 -2.77 -17.97
C LEU A 49 -5.79 -1.28 -17.73
N ASP A 50 -6.20 -0.43 -18.67
CA ASP A 50 -6.18 1.02 -18.51
C ASP A 50 -7.00 1.45 -17.29
N ASN A 51 -8.23 0.94 -17.18
CA ASN A 51 -9.07 1.17 -16.00
C ASN A 51 -8.44 0.63 -14.69
N ALA A 52 -7.80 -0.55 -14.74
CA ALA A 52 -7.16 -1.13 -13.56
C ALA A 52 -5.88 -0.37 -13.15
N ARG A 53 -5.09 0.11 -14.15
CA ARG A 53 -3.95 1.00 -13.94
C ARG A 53 -4.38 2.27 -13.24
N ASP A 54 -5.43 2.92 -13.71
CA ASP A 54 -5.93 4.15 -13.12
C ASP A 54 -6.36 3.94 -11.66
N TRP A 55 -7.05 2.85 -11.34
CA TRP A 55 -7.35 2.47 -9.96
C TRP A 55 -6.09 2.14 -9.13
N LEU A 56 -5.06 1.53 -9.73
CA LEU A 56 -3.80 1.28 -9.06
C LEU A 56 -3.12 2.59 -8.66
N ILE A 57 -3.04 3.56 -9.57
CA ILE A 57 -2.49 4.89 -9.30
C ILE A 57 -3.28 5.60 -8.21
N ILE A 58 -4.62 5.61 -8.28
CA ILE A 58 -5.46 6.19 -7.22
C ILE A 58 -5.16 5.55 -5.86
N GLY A 59 -5.06 4.23 -5.81
CA GLY A 59 -4.73 3.50 -4.59
C GLY A 59 -3.34 3.85 -4.03
N LEU A 60 -2.33 3.98 -4.91
CA LEU A 60 -0.95 4.33 -4.56
C LEU A 60 -0.83 5.74 -3.97
N PHE A 61 -1.56 6.71 -4.51
CA PHE A 61 -1.50 8.11 -4.04
C PHE A 61 -2.49 8.45 -2.92
N THR A 62 -3.44 7.59 -2.63
CA THR A 62 -4.33 7.76 -1.47
C THR A 62 -3.94 6.92 -0.26
N GLY A 63 -3.13 5.87 -0.45
CA GLY A 63 -2.72 4.96 0.61
C GLY A 63 -3.88 4.17 1.23
N GLN A 64 -5.02 4.05 0.54
CA GLN A 64 -6.23 3.40 1.08
C GLN A 64 -6.30 1.91 0.75
N ARG A 65 -7.20 1.19 1.42
CA ARG A 65 -7.52 -0.19 1.09
C ARG A 65 -8.38 -0.23 -0.18
N VAL A 66 -8.29 -1.32 -0.92
CA VAL A 66 -9.09 -1.53 -2.14
C VAL A 66 -10.59 -1.35 -1.88
N SER A 67 -11.10 -1.82 -0.76
CA SER A 67 -12.50 -1.62 -0.37
C SER A 67 -12.88 -0.14 -0.17
N ASP A 68 -11.92 0.71 0.19
CA ASP A 68 -12.14 2.12 0.41
C ASP A 68 -12.06 2.88 -0.94
N PHE A 69 -10.92 2.79 -1.66
CA PHE A 69 -10.77 3.58 -2.89
C PHE A 69 -11.69 3.10 -4.02
N MET A 70 -12.03 1.82 -4.12
CA MET A 70 -13.03 1.33 -5.10
C MET A 70 -14.46 1.83 -4.83
N SER A 71 -14.70 2.48 -3.69
CA SER A 71 -15.99 3.11 -3.40
C SER A 71 -16.01 4.61 -3.64
N PHE A 72 -14.91 5.21 -4.11
CA PHE A 72 -14.86 6.63 -4.39
C PHE A 72 -15.80 7.01 -5.53
N ASN A 73 -16.46 8.16 -5.33
CA ASN A 73 -17.28 8.85 -6.31
C ASN A 73 -16.97 10.35 -6.21
N SER A 74 -17.55 11.17 -7.06
CA SER A 74 -17.31 12.62 -7.09
C SER A 74 -17.62 13.33 -5.76
N GLU A 75 -18.50 12.78 -4.93
CA GLU A 75 -18.92 13.39 -3.65
C GLU A 75 -17.80 13.39 -2.60
N VAL A 76 -16.81 12.49 -2.72
CA VAL A 76 -15.66 12.47 -1.81
C VAL A 76 -14.64 13.57 -2.11
N VAL A 77 -14.76 14.25 -3.25
CA VAL A 77 -13.86 15.33 -3.66
C VAL A 77 -14.40 16.67 -3.17
N LYS A 78 -13.63 17.34 -2.31
CA LYS A 78 -14.00 18.65 -1.75
C LYS A 78 -12.79 19.57 -1.73
N GLU A 79 -12.87 20.69 -2.40
CA GLU A 79 -11.85 21.75 -2.36
C GLU A 79 -10.40 21.25 -2.56
N GLY A 80 -10.20 20.28 -3.45
CA GLY A 80 -8.86 19.70 -3.72
C GLY A 80 -8.43 18.62 -2.74
N PHE A 81 -9.34 18.10 -1.91
CA PHE A 81 -9.11 17.00 -0.99
C PHE A 81 -10.07 15.84 -1.27
N LEU A 82 -9.67 14.64 -0.89
CA LEU A 82 -10.52 13.45 -0.79
C LEU A 82 -10.95 13.27 0.66
N GLU A 83 -12.23 13.44 0.96
CA GLU A 83 -12.80 13.24 2.29
C GLU A 83 -13.73 12.03 2.32
N PHE A 84 -13.42 11.06 3.13
CA PHE A 84 -14.21 9.82 3.24
C PHE A 84 -14.07 9.16 4.61
N LYS A 85 -14.90 8.15 4.89
CA LYS A 85 -14.77 7.28 6.06
C LYS A 85 -14.27 5.91 5.62
N GLN A 86 -13.20 5.43 6.27
CA GLN A 86 -12.68 4.08 6.03
C GLN A 86 -13.73 3.03 6.42
N ARG A 87 -14.03 2.10 5.53
CA ARG A 87 -15.08 1.06 5.75
C ARG A 87 -14.77 0.16 6.93
N LYS A 88 -13.50 -0.23 7.10
CA LYS A 88 -13.10 -1.16 8.16
C LYS A 88 -13.03 -0.52 9.55
N THR A 89 -12.65 0.75 9.66
CA THR A 89 -12.34 1.41 10.94
C THR A 89 -13.32 2.50 11.30
N GLY A 90 -14.16 2.95 10.36
CA GLY A 90 -15.05 4.10 10.52
C GLY A 90 -14.34 5.45 10.66
N LYS A 91 -13.01 5.49 10.62
CA LYS A 91 -12.24 6.73 10.75
C LYS A 91 -12.46 7.64 9.56
N LYS A 92 -12.69 8.93 9.82
CA LYS A 92 -12.65 9.97 8.80
C LYS A 92 -11.20 10.17 8.36
N VAL A 93 -10.98 10.20 7.06
CA VAL A 93 -9.67 10.45 6.44
C VAL A 93 -9.83 11.57 5.43
N ILE A 94 -8.86 12.47 5.42
CA ILE A 94 -8.75 13.57 4.46
C ILE A 94 -7.36 13.46 3.85
N VAL A 95 -7.30 13.35 2.51
CA VAL A 95 -6.05 13.24 1.76
C VAL A 95 -6.06 14.29 0.64
N PRO A 96 -4.98 15.04 0.44
CA PRO A 96 -4.91 15.97 -0.69
C PRO A 96 -5.03 15.21 -2.02
N LEU A 97 -5.73 15.80 -2.97
CA LEU A 97 -5.91 15.25 -4.31
C LEU A 97 -4.61 15.42 -5.11
N HIS A 98 -3.84 14.34 -5.26
CA HIS A 98 -2.59 14.33 -6.04
C HIS A 98 -2.85 14.62 -7.52
N GLU A 99 -1.89 15.21 -8.21
CA GLU A 99 -2.01 15.58 -9.62
C GLU A 99 -2.37 14.39 -10.52
N TYR A 100 -1.70 13.26 -10.36
CA TYR A 100 -2.03 12.03 -11.13
C TYR A 100 -3.47 11.59 -10.94
N VAL A 101 -4.00 11.67 -9.72
CA VAL A 101 -5.40 11.33 -9.44
C VAL A 101 -6.33 12.34 -10.10
N ARG A 102 -5.98 13.63 -10.09
CA ARG A 102 -6.74 14.70 -10.75
C ARG A 102 -6.79 14.48 -12.27
N THR A 103 -5.65 14.17 -12.89
CA THR A 103 -5.57 13.88 -14.34
C THR A 103 -6.40 12.66 -14.72
N ILE A 104 -6.34 11.59 -13.90
CA ILE A 104 -7.21 10.43 -14.10
C ILE A 104 -8.68 10.83 -14.01
N MET A 105 -9.09 11.61 -13.02
CA MET A 105 -10.48 12.08 -12.91
C MET A 105 -10.91 12.90 -14.11
N GLN A 106 -10.05 13.77 -14.64
CA GLN A 106 -10.33 14.53 -15.88
C GLN A 106 -10.61 13.62 -17.07
N LYS A 107 -9.83 12.52 -17.21
CA LYS A 107 -10.05 11.47 -18.23
C LYS A 107 -11.46 10.86 -18.14
N TYR A 108 -12.05 10.81 -16.95
CA TYR A 108 -13.40 10.26 -16.69
C TYR A 108 -14.46 11.36 -16.45
N GLY A 109 -14.28 12.56 -17.00
CA GLY A 109 -15.25 13.66 -16.93
C GLY A 109 -15.49 14.17 -15.51
N GLY A 110 -14.46 14.18 -14.66
CA GLY A 110 -14.53 14.61 -13.25
C GLY A 110 -14.95 13.52 -12.28
N SER A 111 -15.10 12.28 -12.76
CA SER A 111 -15.47 11.12 -11.95
C SER A 111 -14.27 10.18 -11.73
N PHE A 112 -14.50 9.04 -11.10
CA PHE A 112 -13.52 7.97 -10.95
C PHE A 112 -13.68 6.91 -12.04
N PRO A 113 -12.65 6.05 -12.29
CA PRO A 113 -12.74 4.97 -13.25
C PRO A 113 -13.90 4.00 -12.93
N LYS A 114 -14.32 3.19 -13.91
CA LYS A 114 -15.36 2.20 -13.70
C LYS A 114 -14.95 1.21 -12.61
N LYS A 115 -15.79 1.03 -11.61
CA LYS A 115 -15.56 0.10 -10.51
C LYS A 115 -15.40 -1.34 -11.01
N ILE A 116 -14.44 -2.06 -10.45
CA ILE A 116 -14.20 -3.49 -10.69
C ILE A 116 -14.16 -4.25 -9.37
N SER A 117 -14.36 -5.57 -9.40
CA SER A 117 -14.27 -6.38 -8.18
C SER A 117 -12.82 -6.51 -7.67
N ASP A 118 -12.65 -6.71 -6.37
CA ASP A 118 -11.33 -6.89 -5.74
C ASP A 118 -10.55 -8.05 -6.40
N ALA A 119 -11.23 -9.13 -6.79
CA ALA A 119 -10.61 -10.26 -7.46
C ALA A 119 -10.05 -9.86 -8.84
N ARG A 120 -10.85 -9.19 -9.66
CA ARG A 120 -10.41 -8.68 -10.98
C ARG A 120 -9.33 -7.61 -10.84
N PHE A 121 -9.43 -6.73 -9.85
CA PHE A 121 -8.39 -5.76 -9.59
C PHE A 121 -7.05 -6.44 -9.30
N ASN A 122 -7.03 -7.43 -8.39
CA ASN A 122 -5.81 -8.18 -8.07
C ASN A 122 -5.22 -8.96 -9.26
N GLU A 123 -6.06 -9.44 -10.17
CA GLU A 123 -5.63 -10.07 -11.41
C GLU A 123 -5.03 -9.05 -12.38
N TYR A 124 -5.76 -7.98 -12.65
CA TYR A 124 -5.40 -6.99 -13.67
C TYR A 124 -4.17 -6.18 -13.30
N ILE A 125 -3.97 -5.80 -12.03
CA ILE A 125 -2.75 -5.07 -11.63
C ILE A 125 -1.49 -5.92 -11.79
N LYS A 126 -1.57 -7.25 -11.73
CA LYS A 126 -0.44 -8.14 -12.08
C LYS A 126 -0.12 -8.05 -13.57
N LEU A 127 -1.15 -8.07 -14.41
CA LEU A 127 -0.98 -7.91 -15.86
C LEU A 127 -0.45 -6.52 -16.22
N VAL A 128 -0.93 -5.46 -15.54
CA VAL A 128 -0.37 -4.10 -15.66
C VAL A 128 1.11 -4.12 -15.35
N CYS A 129 1.50 -4.60 -14.16
CA CYS A 129 2.91 -4.66 -13.75
C CYS A 129 3.77 -5.54 -14.66
N GLN A 130 3.21 -6.62 -15.19
CA GLN A 130 3.90 -7.46 -16.17
C GLN A 130 4.16 -6.73 -17.48
N ARG A 131 3.16 -6.00 -18.00
CA ARG A 131 3.25 -5.28 -19.27
C ARG A 131 4.25 -4.13 -19.23
N VAL A 132 4.35 -3.44 -18.10
CA VAL A 132 5.33 -2.37 -17.91
C VAL A 132 6.75 -2.90 -17.59
N GLY A 133 6.95 -4.22 -17.57
CA GLY A 133 8.27 -4.83 -17.43
C GLY A 133 8.73 -5.05 -15.99
N LEU A 134 7.87 -5.08 -14.97
CA LEU A 134 8.26 -5.40 -13.60
C LEU A 134 8.51 -6.91 -13.42
N THR A 135 9.50 -7.42 -14.15
CA THR A 135 9.83 -8.86 -14.23
C THR A 135 11.03 -9.27 -13.38
N ASN A 136 11.70 -8.32 -12.73
CA ASN A 136 12.83 -8.59 -11.85
C ASN A 136 12.45 -9.61 -10.76
N MET A 137 13.37 -10.55 -10.51
CA MET A 137 13.18 -11.58 -9.49
C MET A 137 13.37 -10.99 -8.10
N VAL A 138 12.36 -11.12 -7.26
CA VAL A 138 12.38 -10.64 -5.89
C VAL A 138 11.89 -11.73 -4.95
N GLU A 139 12.40 -11.71 -3.72
CA GLU A 139 12.01 -12.67 -2.71
C GLU A 139 10.57 -12.39 -2.22
N GLY A 140 9.79 -13.44 -2.09
CA GLY A 140 8.41 -13.33 -1.64
C GLY A 140 7.74 -14.68 -1.44
N SER A 141 6.43 -14.70 -1.25
CA SER A 141 5.68 -15.95 -1.11
C SER A 141 4.42 -15.94 -1.96
N LEU A 142 4.18 -17.06 -2.65
CA LEU A 142 2.95 -17.30 -3.39
C LEU A 142 2.20 -18.50 -2.83
N ASN A 143 0.86 -18.43 -2.91
CA ASN A 143 0.06 -19.60 -2.56
C ASN A 143 0.20 -20.67 -3.66
N ASN A 144 0.61 -21.88 -3.27
CA ASN A 144 0.57 -23.02 -4.17
C ASN A 144 -0.89 -23.46 -4.35
N PRO A 145 -1.40 -23.50 -5.59
CA PRO A 145 -2.80 -23.87 -5.85
C PRO A 145 -3.15 -25.31 -5.41
N LYS A 146 -2.16 -26.21 -5.44
CA LYS A 146 -2.36 -27.64 -5.09
C LYS A 146 -2.38 -27.85 -3.58
N THR A 147 -1.40 -27.29 -2.87
CA THR A 147 -1.23 -27.48 -1.42
C THR A 147 -2.00 -26.48 -0.58
N LYS A 148 -2.48 -25.37 -1.19
CA LYS A 148 -3.08 -24.20 -0.53
C LYS A 148 -2.17 -23.55 0.53
N ARG A 149 -0.88 -23.87 0.51
CA ARG A 149 0.14 -23.30 1.41
C ARG A 149 0.94 -22.23 0.71
N LYS A 150 1.46 -21.30 1.48
CA LYS A 150 2.43 -20.31 0.98
C LYS A 150 3.78 -20.99 0.79
N GLU A 151 4.36 -20.76 -0.37
CA GLU A 151 5.72 -21.19 -0.73
C GLU A 151 6.59 -19.94 -0.88
N GLU A 152 7.68 -19.91 -0.09
CA GLU A 152 8.68 -18.86 -0.16
C GLU A 152 9.65 -19.15 -1.29
N GLY A 153 10.12 -18.10 -1.97
CA GLY A 153 11.05 -18.22 -3.08
C GLY A 153 11.27 -16.88 -3.80
N PHE A 154 11.98 -16.96 -4.91
CA PHE A 154 12.16 -15.82 -5.82
C PHE A 154 11.14 -15.90 -6.94
N TYR A 155 10.42 -14.81 -7.12
CA TYR A 155 9.35 -14.71 -8.12
C TYR A 155 9.47 -13.39 -8.89
N PRO A 156 9.04 -13.35 -10.15
CA PRO A 156 8.89 -12.08 -10.85
C PRO A 156 8.01 -11.12 -10.04
N LYS A 157 8.46 -9.88 -9.85
CA LYS A 157 7.80 -8.88 -8.97
C LYS A 157 6.31 -8.74 -9.25
N TYR A 158 5.90 -8.72 -10.53
CA TYR A 158 4.49 -8.59 -10.89
C TYR A 158 3.60 -9.70 -10.30
N LYS A 159 4.11 -10.93 -10.11
CA LYS A 159 3.34 -12.03 -9.52
C LYS A 159 3.00 -11.83 -8.05
N LEU A 160 3.84 -11.08 -7.33
CA LEU A 160 3.70 -10.79 -5.91
C LEU A 160 2.82 -9.57 -5.63
N VAL A 161 2.47 -8.81 -6.67
CA VAL A 161 1.60 -7.64 -6.56
C VAL A 161 0.19 -8.06 -6.15
N SER A 162 -0.38 -7.32 -5.20
CA SER A 162 -1.77 -7.46 -4.76
C SER A 162 -2.31 -6.07 -4.39
N SER A 163 -3.62 -5.94 -4.15
CA SER A 163 -4.25 -4.67 -3.79
C SER A 163 -3.63 -3.98 -2.55
N HIS A 164 -3.02 -4.75 -1.66
CA HIS A 164 -2.28 -4.21 -0.52
C HIS A 164 -1.03 -3.43 -0.90
N ILE A 165 -0.51 -3.61 -2.13
CA ILE A 165 0.68 -2.89 -2.60
C ILE A 165 0.43 -1.37 -2.63
N CYS A 166 -0.79 -0.93 -2.97
CA CYS A 166 -1.15 0.49 -2.99
C CYS A 166 -0.81 1.17 -1.66
N ARG A 167 -1.38 0.63 -0.60
CA ARG A 167 -1.23 1.19 0.74
C ARG A 167 0.19 1.00 1.31
N ARG A 168 0.83 -0.13 0.99
CA ARG A 168 2.17 -0.40 1.45
C ARG A 168 3.20 0.49 0.77
N SER A 169 3.12 0.64 -0.57
CA SER A 169 4.01 1.53 -1.31
C SER A 169 3.83 2.97 -0.87
N PHE A 170 2.59 3.45 -0.68
CA PHE A 170 2.35 4.77 -0.10
C PHE A 170 3.08 4.95 1.23
N ALA A 171 2.88 4.01 2.17
CA ALA A 171 3.50 4.10 3.48
C ALA A 171 5.03 4.04 3.41
N THR A 172 5.59 3.17 2.58
CA THR A 172 7.05 2.96 2.47
C THR A 172 7.73 4.13 1.77
N ASN A 173 7.18 4.64 0.66
CA ASN A 173 7.79 5.72 -0.13
C ASN A 173 7.79 7.06 0.63
N HIS A 174 6.85 7.25 1.55
CA HIS A 174 6.77 8.47 2.36
C HIS A 174 7.39 8.35 3.76
N TYR A 175 7.77 7.12 4.17
CA TYR A 175 8.43 6.92 5.47
C TYR A 175 9.80 7.60 5.49
N GLY A 176 10.06 8.38 6.54
CA GLY A 176 11.27 9.19 6.67
C GLY A 176 11.22 10.55 5.95
N LYS A 177 10.31 10.72 4.96
CA LYS A 177 10.04 12.00 4.30
C LYS A 177 8.95 12.80 5.05
N LEU A 178 7.98 12.08 5.62
CA LEU A 178 6.85 12.66 6.37
C LEU A 178 6.80 12.09 7.80
N PRO A 179 6.22 12.84 8.76
CA PRO A 179 6.02 12.32 10.11
C PRO A 179 5.24 11.01 10.13
N THR A 180 5.70 10.03 10.90
CA THR A 180 5.05 8.72 11.02
C THR A 180 3.59 8.83 11.46
N THR A 181 3.28 9.74 12.37
CA THR A 181 1.91 10.01 12.84
C THR A 181 0.97 10.45 11.73
N LEU A 182 1.46 11.25 10.78
CA LEU A 182 0.71 11.65 9.59
C LEU A 182 0.43 10.44 8.69
N LEU A 183 1.44 9.62 8.41
CA LEU A 183 1.28 8.40 7.62
C LEU A 183 0.31 7.41 8.28
N MET A 184 0.37 7.29 9.61
CA MET A 184 -0.56 6.48 10.39
C MET A 184 -1.99 7.01 10.33
N SER A 185 -2.20 8.33 10.33
CA SER A 185 -3.53 8.93 10.22
C SER A 185 -4.17 8.59 8.87
N VAL A 186 -3.43 8.71 7.77
CA VAL A 186 -3.88 8.36 6.41
C VAL A 186 -4.10 6.86 6.28
N THR A 187 -3.14 6.06 6.71
CA THR A 187 -3.20 4.61 6.60
C THR A 187 -4.06 3.94 7.68
N GLY A 188 -4.52 4.67 8.71
CA GLY A 188 -5.39 4.18 9.77
C GLY A 188 -4.77 3.11 10.67
N HIS A 189 -3.45 3.13 10.85
CA HIS A 189 -2.78 2.32 11.86
C HIS A 189 -2.96 2.92 13.26
N SER A 190 -3.20 2.09 14.25
CA SER A 190 -3.45 2.53 15.62
C SER A 190 -2.18 2.67 16.45
N THR A 191 -1.11 1.95 16.09
CA THR A 191 0.18 2.00 16.80
C THR A 191 1.33 2.05 15.81
N GLU A 192 2.40 2.73 16.19
CA GLU A 192 3.62 2.82 15.38
C GLU A 192 4.27 1.44 15.19
N LYS A 193 4.27 0.59 16.20
CA LYS A 193 4.75 -0.79 16.11
C LYS A 193 4.05 -1.58 15.00
N MET A 194 2.73 -1.43 14.88
CA MET A 194 1.96 -2.08 13.80
C MET A 194 2.28 -1.46 12.44
N PHE A 195 2.48 -0.15 12.37
CA PHE A 195 2.83 0.56 11.15
C PHE A 195 4.23 0.13 10.66
N LEU A 196 5.26 0.17 11.52
CA LEU A 196 6.63 -0.24 11.18
C LEU A 196 6.69 -1.71 10.72
N LYS A 197 6.02 -2.61 11.43
CA LYS A 197 5.87 -4.00 11.00
C LYS A 197 5.18 -4.12 9.63
N TYR A 198 4.18 -3.28 9.37
CA TYR A 198 3.45 -3.28 8.10
C TYR A 198 4.32 -2.88 6.91
N ILE A 199 5.23 -1.92 7.07
CA ILE A 199 6.17 -1.48 6.03
C ILE A 199 7.48 -2.29 6.03
N GLY A 200 7.62 -3.28 6.93
CA GLY A 200 8.80 -4.14 7.00
C GLY A 200 10.08 -3.45 7.44
N LYS A 201 9.98 -2.34 8.20
CA LYS A 201 11.15 -1.62 8.70
C LYS A 201 11.78 -2.34 9.87
N THR A 202 13.11 -2.45 9.80
CA THR A 202 13.97 -3.09 10.80
C THR A 202 14.71 -2.05 11.65
N PRO A 203 15.28 -2.43 12.80
CA PRO A 203 16.18 -1.55 13.54
C PRO A 203 17.38 -1.04 12.72
N MET A 204 17.86 -1.84 11.77
CA MET A 204 18.96 -1.45 10.87
C MET A 204 18.51 -0.33 9.90
N ASP A 205 17.28 -0.37 9.38
CA ASP A 205 16.75 0.72 8.54
C ASP A 205 16.70 2.03 9.30
N ASN A 206 16.30 1.99 10.58
CA ASN A 206 16.29 3.18 11.44
C ASN A 206 17.70 3.71 11.71
N ALA A 207 18.67 2.81 11.92
CA ALA A 207 20.08 3.20 12.11
C ALA A 207 20.66 3.83 10.84
N ASN A 208 20.36 3.29 9.66
CA ASN A 208 20.79 3.86 8.38
C ASN A 208 20.19 5.26 8.18
N GLN A 209 18.89 5.43 8.46
CA GLN A 209 18.25 6.76 8.37
C GLN A 209 18.87 7.79 9.31
N LEU A 210 19.24 7.39 10.53
CA LEU A 210 19.94 8.26 11.47
C LEU A 210 21.34 8.63 10.96
N LYS A 211 22.04 7.68 10.36
CA LYS A 211 23.36 7.91 9.73
C LYS A 211 23.27 8.93 8.61
N GLU A 212 22.33 8.73 7.67
CA GLU A 212 22.07 9.66 6.56
C GLU A 212 21.74 11.08 7.05
N TYR A 213 20.95 11.19 8.13
CA TYR A 213 20.63 12.48 8.73
C TYR A 213 21.88 13.17 9.29
N TRP A 214 22.75 12.43 9.98
CA TRP A 214 24.00 13.01 10.51
C TRP A 214 24.96 13.44 9.40
N GLU A 215 25.12 12.64 8.34
CA GLU A 215 25.91 12.99 7.17
C GLU A 215 25.41 14.27 6.49
N ALA A 216 24.09 14.40 6.32
CA ALA A 216 23.49 15.62 5.78
C ALA A 216 23.71 16.85 6.66
N LEU A 217 23.70 16.69 8.00
CA LEU A 217 24.03 17.79 8.92
C LEU A 217 25.49 18.24 8.82
N GLU A 218 26.40 17.31 8.61
CA GLU A 218 27.84 17.64 8.45
C GLU A 218 28.09 18.40 7.15
N ILE A 219 27.44 18.02 6.06
CA ILE A 219 27.52 18.74 4.78
C ILE A 219 27.04 20.18 4.95
N ARG A 220 25.84 20.37 5.53
CA ARG A 220 25.28 21.72 5.78
C ARG A 220 26.19 22.60 6.66
N LYS A 221 26.86 22.00 7.66
CA LYS A 221 27.83 22.74 8.51
C LYS A 221 29.09 23.16 7.75
N LYS A 222 29.54 22.38 6.77
CA LYS A 222 30.67 22.71 5.89
C LYS A 222 30.33 23.86 4.97
N ASP A 223 29.13 23.78 4.33
CA ASP A 223 28.66 24.81 3.39
C ASP A 223 28.50 26.18 4.10
N ASN A 224 27.96 26.19 5.33
CA ASN A 224 27.79 27.41 6.11
C ASN A 224 29.10 28.01 6.65
N LYS A 225 30.23 27.26 6.63
CA LYS A 225 31.55 27.78 7.01
C LYS A 225 32.33 28.37 5.85
N GLN A 226 31.86 28.16 4.60
CA GLN A 226 32.49 28.68 3.38
C GLN A 226 31.83 29.98 2.88
N GLN A 227 30.76 30.41 3.52
CA GLN A 227 30.12 31.73 3.37
C GLN A 227 30.57 32.68 4.50
#